data_5dd031c76490764ae536cce426d67237
#
_entry.id   5dd031c76490764ae536cce426d67237
#
_cell.length_a   1.000
_cell.length_b   1.000
_cell.length_c   1.000
_cell.angle_alpha   90.00
_cell.angle_beta   90.00
_cell.angle_gamma   90.00
#
_symmetry.space_group_name_H-M   'P 1'
#
loop_
_entity.id
_entity.type
_entity.pdbx_description
1 polymer ?
#
loop_
_entity_poly.entity_id
_entity_poly.type
_entity_poly.pdbx_seq_one_letter_code
_entity_poly.pdbx_strand_id
1 'polypeptide(L)'
;MTQVTFTKYRESLIFECLGHTGYGERGADILCSAVSCLCYTLDAYLKEAEQDGRLSRLFCEFSDGKVSLCFEPKGEDPEGLSEAVRAILGGFQLLEETYPGYITCEFDCQFAPFCIE
;
A
#
# COMPACT_ATOMS: atom_id res chain seq x y z
N MET A 1 1.36 3.25 16.67
CA MET A 1 2.12 2.48 15.68
C MET A 1 1.29 2.23 14.45
N THR A 2 1.88 2.35 13.28
CA THR A 2 1.20 2.09 12.02
C THR A 2 1.49 0.67 11.56
N GLN A 3 0.45 -0.03 11.12
CA GLN A 3 0.57 -1.38 10.55
C GLN A 3 0.20 -1.34 9.08
N VAL A 4 1.10 -1.81 8.23
CA VAL A 4 0.90 -1.86 6.79
C VAL A 4 0.88 -3.32 6.35
N THR A 5 -0.19 -3.71 5.69
CA THR A 5 -0.35 -5.09 5.22
C THR A 5 -0.70 -5.11 3.74
N PHE A 6 -0.25 -6.15 3.06
CA PHE A 6 -0.60 -6.41 1.67
C PHE A 6 -0.86 -7.89 1.52
N THR A 7 -2.10 -8.24 1.22
CA THR A 7 -2.54 -9.63 1.21
C THR A 7 -3.38 -9.89 -0.04
N LYS A 8 -3.64 -11.17 -0.31
CA LYS A 8 -4.50 -11.57 -1.40
C LYS A 8 -5.65 -12.39 -0.84
N TYR A 9 -6.86 -12.10 -1.31
CA TYR A 9 -8.02 -12.91 -1.03
C TYR A 9 -8.73 -13.21 -2.35
N ARG A 10 -8.68 -14.45 -2.78
CA ARG A 10 -9.19 -14.87 -4.11
C ARG A 10 -8.47 -14.09 -5.20
N GLU A 11 -9.21 -13.32 -6.02
CA GLU A 11 -8.63 -12.54 -7.11
C GLU A 11 -8.27 -11.11 -6.70
N SER A 12 -8.57 -10.74 -5.45
CA SER A 12 -8.36 -9.37 -4.97
C SER A 12 -7.05 -9.23 -4.22
N LEU A 13 -6.37 -8.13 -4.45
CA LEU A 13 -5.21 -7.71 -3.69
C LEU A 13 -5.66 -6.60 -2.74
N ILE A 14 -5.25 -6.70 -1.48
CA ILE A 14 -5.73 -5.82 -0.43
C ILE A 14 -4.56 -5.15 0.27
N PHE A 15 -4.51 -3.83 0.17
CA PHE A 15 -3.57 -3.00 0.90
C PHE A 15 -4.29 -2.33 2.05
N GLU A 16 -3.74 -2.45 3.26
CA GLU A 16 -4.28 -1.73 4.41
C GLU A 16 -3.16 -1.04 5.18
N CYS A 17 -3.44 0.17 5.62
CA CYS A 17 -2.55 0.94 6.47
C CYS A 17 -3.38 1.44 7.64
N LEU A 18 -3.06 0.97 8.84
CA LEU A 18 -3.86 1.21 10.04
C LEU A 18 -3.04 1.88 11.12
N GLY A 19 -3.63 2.87 11.79
CA GLY A 19 -3.06 3.53 12.94
C GLY A 19 -2.19 4.73 12.61
N HIS A 20 -1.79 5.45 13.64
CA HIS A 20 -0.86 6.58 13.54
C HIS A 20 0.50 6.12 14.03
N THR A 21 1.58 6.69 13.46
CA THR A 21 2.92 6.23 13.80
C THR A 21 3.33 6.53 15.23
N GLY A 22 2.87 7.66 15.78
CA GLY A 22 3.28 8.08 17.11
C GLY A 22 4.71 8.60 17.19
N TYR A 23 5.32 8.87 16.02
CA TYR A 23 6.69 9.38 15.96
C TYR A 23 6.76 10.83 16.45
N GLY A 24 5.75 11.61 16.14
CA GLY A 24 5.64 13.01 16.56
C GLY A 24 4.19 13.36 16.89
N GLU A 25 3.95 14.64 17.17
CA GLU A 25 2.60 15.10 17.41
C GLU A 25 1.75 15.10 16.15
N ARG A 26 0.46 14.86 16.27
CA ARG A 26 -0.45 14.88 15.14
C ARG A 26 -0.41 16.26 14.48
N GLY A 27 -0.29 16.25 13.16
CA GLY A 27 -0.14 17.46 12.38
C GLY A 27 1.31 17.90 12.18
N ALA A 28 2.25 17.32 12.96
CA ALA A 28 3.67 17.62 12.86
C ALA A 28 4.53 16.36 12.78
N ASP A 29 3.92 15.20 12.56
CA ASP A 29 4.61 13.90 12.49
C ASP A 29 5.12 13.67 11.08
N ILE A 30 6.44 13.77 10.90
CA ILE A 30 7.06 13.61 9.57
C ILE A 30 6.91 12.18 9.05
N LEU A 31 6.88 11.19 9.94
CA LEU A 31 6.70 9.80 9.53
C LEU A 31 5.27 9.57 9.06
N CYS A 32 4.28 10.13 9.73
CA CYS A 32 2.90 10.07 9.26
C CYS A 32 2.76 10.73 7.89
N SER A 33 3.46 11.84 7.66
CA SER A 33 3.44 12.49 6.36
C SER A 33 4.05 11.62 5.27
N ALA A 34 5.14 10.92 5.57
CA ALA A 34 5.77 10.00 4.63
C ALA A 34 4.84 8.82 4.32
N VAL A 35 4.21 8.24 5.34
CA VAL A 35 3.25 7.14 5.18
C VAL A 35 2.08 7.59 4.33
N SER A 36 1.53 8.78 4.61
CA SER A 36 0.40 9.32 3.85
C SER A 36 0.77 9.54 2.39
N CYS A 37 1.97 10.06 2.13
CA CYS A 37 2.44 10.25 0.77
C CYS A 37 2.47 8.95 -0.02
N LEU A 38 2.97 7.88 0.59
CA LEU A 38 3.01 6.56 -0.07
C LEU A 38 1.61 6.01 -0.29
N CYS A 39 0.70 6.18 0.68
CA CYS A 39 -0.69 5.74 0.53
C CYS A 39 -1.38 6.47 -0.63
N TYR A 40 -1.23 7.79 -0.70
CA TYR A 40 -1.83 8.57 -1.78
C TYR A 40 -1.19 8.26 -3.13
N THR A 41 0.12 7.96 -3.14
CA THR A 41 0.80 7.56 -4.37
C THR A 41 0.24 6.25 -4.89
N LEU A 42 0.04 5.28 -4.01
CA LEU A 42 -0.55 4.00 -4.40
C LEU A 42 -1.98 4.18 -4.90
N ASP A 43 -2.77 4.98 -4.19
CA ASP A 43 -4.14 5.29 -4.60
C ASP A 43 -4.19 5.93 -5.98
N ALA A 44 -3.37 6.93 -6.21
CA ALA A 44 -3.32 7.63 -7.49
C ALA A 44 -2.90 6.69 -8.62
N TYR A 45 -1.91 5.84 -8.37
CA TYR A 45 -1.46 4.87 -9.37
C TYR A 45 -2.56 3.87 -9.71
N LEU A 46 -3.25 3.34 -8.69
CA LEU A 46 -4.32 2.36 -8.91
C LEU A 46 -5.50 2.97 -9.68
N LYS A 47 -5.82 4.24 -9.43
CA LYS A 47 -6.85 4.93 -10.19
C LYS A 47 -6.46 5.10 -11.65
N GLU A 48 -5.20 5.42 -11.93
CA GLU A 48 -4.70 5.47 -13.29
C GLU A 48 -4.77 4.09 -13.95
N ALA A 49 -4.36 3.05 -13.24
CA ALA A 49 -4.42 1.67 -13.75
C ALA A 49 -5.86 1.26 -14.07
N GLU A 50 -6.83 1.67 -13.25
CA GLU A 50 -8.24 1.39 -13.51
C GLU A 50 -8.69 2.10 -14.80
N GLN A 51 -8.33 3.36 -14.96
CA GLN A 51 -8.66 4.12 -16.16
C GLN A 51 -8.06 3.52 -17.42
N ASP A 52 -6.86 2.96 -17.29
CA ASP A 52 -6.16 2.30 -18.42
C ASP A 52 -6.69 0.90 -18.71
N GLY A 53 -7.65 0.40 -17.95
CA GLY A 53 -8.19 -0.94 -18.15
C GLY A 53 -7.31 -2.05 -17.61
N ARG A 54 -6.36 -1.76 -16.72
CA ARG A 54 -5.49 -2.76 -16.11
C ARG A 54 -6.07 -3.38 -14.85
N LEU A 55 -7.13 -2.78 -14.30
CA LEU A 55 -7.86 -3.34 -13.15
C LEU A 55 -9.29 -3.63 -13.56
N SER A 56 -9.83 -4.75 -13.07
CA SER A 56 -11.25 -5.05 -13.23
C SER A 56 -12.08 -4.48 -12.09
N ARG A 57 -11.45 -4.20 -10.95
CA ARG A 57 -12.10 -3.62 -9.78
C ARG A 57 -11.12 -2.76 -9.00
N LEU A 58 -11.65 -1.69 -8.39
CA LEU A 58 -10.89 -0.87 -7.47
C LEU A 58 -11.84 -0.31 -6.41
N PHE A 59 -11.50 -0.51 -5.14
CA PHE A 59 -12.22 0.06 -4.01
C PHE A 59 -11.20 0.80 -3.14
N CYS A 60 -11.51 2.04 -2.79
CA CYS A 60 -10.63 2.90 -2.01
C CYS A 60 -11.40 3.46 -0.82
N GLU A 61 -10.80 3.37 0.36
CA GLU A 61 -11.35 3.96 1.57
C GLU A 61 -10.25 4.69 2.32
N PHE A 62 -10.46 5.98 2.56
CA PHE A 62 -9.55 6.79 3.37
C PHE A 62 -10.35 7.40 4.53
N SER A 63 -9.90 7.14 5.74
CA SER A 63 -10.48 7.76 6.94
C SER A 63 -9.34 8.01 7.92
N ASP A 64 -9.65 8.65 9.05
CA ASP A 64 -8.64 8.97 10.04
C ASP A 64 -8.02 7.68 10.59
N GLY A 65 -6.72 7.53 10.43
CA GLY A 65 -5.98 6.35 10.90
C GLY A 65 -6.23 5.08 10.11
N LYS A 66 -6.86 5.17 8.92
CA LYS A 66 -7.13 3.97 8.12
C LYS A 66 -7.13 4.28 6.63
N VAL A 67 -6.36 3.48 5.88
CA VAL A 67 -6.41 3.46 4.41
C VAL A 67 -6.62 2.01 4.01
N SER A 68 -7.59 1.77 3.14
CA SER A 68 -7.85 0.44 2.60
C SER A 68 -8.02 0.57 1.09
N LEU A 69 -7.19 -0.15 0.35
CA LEU A 69 -7.24 -0.21 -1.11
C LEU A 69 -7.38 -1.66 -1.51
N CYS A 70 -8.46 -1.98 -2.19
CA CYS A 70 -8.72 -3.33 -2.67
C CYS A 70 -8.82 -3.29 -4.18
N PHE A 71 -8.04 -4.09 -4.87
CA PHE A 71 -8.04 -4.05 -6.32
C PHE A 71 -7.86 -5.44 -6.92
N GLU A 72 -8.35 -5.58 -8.13
CA GLU A 72 -8.33 -6.82 -8.87
C GLU A 72 -7.66 -6.58 -10.21
N PRO A 73 -6.45 -7.12 -10.43
CA PRO A 73 -5.78 -6.99 -11.73
C PRO A 73 -6.61 -7.64 -12.84
N LYS A 74 -6.58 -7.02 -14.01
CA LYS A 74 -7.22 -7.59 -15.17
C LYS A 74 -6.24 -8.54 -15.84
N GLY A 75 -6.41 -9.83 -15.61
CA GLY A 75 -5.44 -10.83 -16.02
C GLY A 75 -4.41 -11.04 -14.90
N GLU A 76 -3.34 -11.77 -15.25
CA GLU A 76 -2.37 -12.20 -14.23
C GLU A 76 -1.43 -11.09 -13.79
N ASP A 77 -0.87 -10.35 -14.75
CA ASP A 77 0.03 -9.25 -14.45
C ASP A 77 -0.06 -8.19 -15.56
N PRO A 78 -1.05 -7.30 -15.46
CA PRO A 78 -1.18 -6.23 -16.45
C PRO A 78 0.08 -5.37 -16.48
N GLU A 79 0.39 -4.85 -17.63
CA GLU A 79 1.63 -4.14 -17.92
C GLU A 79 2.00 -3.11 -16.84
N GLY A 80 3.15 -3.33 -16.21
CA GLY A 80 3.73 -2.42 -15.23
C GLY A 80 3.09 -2.44 -13.86
N LEU A 81 1.99 -3.16 -13.66
CA LEU A 81 1.25 -3.09 -12.40
C LEU A 81 2.05 -3.63 -11.22
N SER A 82 2.61 -4.83 -11.34
CA SER A 82 3.35 -5.43 -10.23
C SER A 82 4.61 -4.64 -9.87
N GLU A 83 5.32 -4.14 -10.87
CA GLU A 83 6.54 -3.37 -10.63
C GLU A 83 6.24 -2.06 -9.91
N ALA A 84 5.19 -1.35 -10.32
CA ALA A 84 4.81 -0.09 -9.68
C ALA A 84 4.35 -0.31 -8.24
N VAL A 85 3.50 -1.32 -8.01
CA VAL A 85 3.02 -1.65 -6.66
C VAL A 85 4.19 -2.06 -5.77
N ARG A 86 5.10 -2.90 -6.27
CA ARG A 86 6.27 -3.33 -5.50
C ARG A 86 7.16 -2.16 -5.12
N ALA A 87 7.37 -1.20 -6.03
CA ALA A 87 8.18 -0.03 -5.73
C ALA A 87 7.58 0.79 -4.59
N ILE A 88 6.27 0.99 -4.62
CA ILE A 88 5.58 1.76 -3.59
C ILE A 88 5.61 1.02 -2.24
N LEU A 89 5.35 -0.29 -2.25
CA LEU A 89 5.42 -1.09 -1.03
C LEU A 89 6.84 -1.13 -0.47
N GLY A 90 7.85 -1.11 -1.34
CA GLY A 90 9.25 -0.99 -0.92
C GLY A 90 9.52 0.29 -0.14
N GLY A 91 8.81 1.37 -0.44
CA GLY A 91 8.90 2.61 0.32
C GLY A 91 8.48 2.44 1.77
N PHE A 92 7.42 1.66 2.01
CA PHE A 92 6.99 1.35 3.38
C PHE A 92 8.04 0.51 4.12
N GLN A 93 8.67 -0.44 3.43
CA GLN A 93 9.72 -1.25 4.03
C GLN A 93 10.93 -0.40 4.43
N LEU A 94 11.29 0.58 3.62
CA LEU A 94 12.36 1.52 3.94
C LEU A 94 12.01 2.34 5.18
N LEU A 95 10.75 2.75 5.33
CA LEU A 95 10.32 3.46 6.53
C LEU A 95 10.40 2.57 7.77
N GLU A 96 10.03 1.31 7.64
CA GLU A 96 10.14 0.37 8.75
C GLU A 96 11.59 0.21 9.21
N GLU A 97 12.52 0.11 8.27
CA GLU A 97 13.94 0.00 8.59
C GLU A 97 14.49 1.27 9.22
N THR A 98 14.05 2.43 8.73
CA THR A 98 14.57 3.73 9.18
C THR A 98 13.98 4.14 10.53
N TYR A 99 12.73 3.76 10.79
CA TYR A 99 12.00 4.14 12.00
C TYR A 99 11.47 2.92 12.73
N PRO A 100 12.35 2.05 13.24
CA PRO A 100 11.90 0.80 13.88
C PRO A 100 11.05 1.11 15.11
N GLY A 101 9.97 0.33 15.28
CA GLY A 101 9.07 0.48 16.40
C GLY A 101 7.89 1.42 16.15
N TYR A 102 7.88 2.15 15.03
CA TYR A 102 6.80 3.09 14.71
C TYR A 102 5.92 2.62 13.57
N ILE A 103 6.44 1.73 12.73
CA ILE A 103 5.72 1.18 11.59
C ILE A 103 6.13 -0.27 11.42
N THR A 104 5.15 -1.13 11.10
CA THR A 104 5.40 -2.54 10.76
C THR A 104 4.76 -2.85 9.42
N CYS A 105 5.44 -3.70 8.65
CA CYS A 105 4.97 -4.14 7.35
C CYS A 105 4.85 -5.66 7.32
N GLU A 106 3.70 -6.16 6.87
CA GLU A 106 3.50 -7.58 6.60
C GLU A 106 2.97 -7.74 5.18
N PHE A 107 3.85 -8.18 4.28
CA PHE A 107 3.48 -8.39 2.89
C PHE A 107 3.52 -9.87 2.58
N ASP A 108 2.45 -10.37 1.99
CA ASP A 108 2.34 -11.80 1.69
C ASP A 108 3.13 -12.12 0.43
N CYS A 109 4.24 -12.84 0.59
CA CYS A 109 5.14 -13.21 -0.49
C CYS A 109 4.68 -14.43 -1.29
N GLN A 110 3.52 -15.00 -0.97
CA GLN A 110 2.99 -16.13 -1.73
C GLN A 110 2.35 -15.71 -3.05
N PHE A 111 2.18 -14.43 -3.27
CA PHE A 111 1.44 -13.92 -4.41
C PHE A 111 2.35 -13.33 -5.46
N ALA A 112 3.00 -14.23 -6.21
CA ALA A 112 3.69 -13.79 -7.42
C ALA A 112 2.64 -13.30 -8.43
N PRO A 113 2.88 -12.22 -9.19
CA PRO A 113 4.14 -11.47 -9.29
C PRO A 113 4.35 -10.42 -8.18
N PHE A 114 3.45 -10.33 -7.22
CA PHE A 114 3.48 -9.28 -6.19
C PHE A 114 4.30 -9.66 -4.96
N CYS A 115 5.16 -10.67 -5.08
CA CYS A 115 6.03 -11.09 -3.99
C CYS A 115 7.11 -10.04 -3.73
N ILE A 116 7.27 -9.65 -2.45
CA ILE A 116 8.22 -8.63 -2.03
C ILE A 116 9.13 -9.21 -0.94
N GLU A 117 10.32 -9.54 -1.29
CA GLU A 117 11.31 -10.03 -0.34
C GLU A 117 12.59 -9.24 -0.43
#